data_93178345c67fed941eed3dfc9e1e84f4
#
_entry.id   93178345c67fed941eed3dfc9e1e84f4
#
_cell.length_a   1.000
_cell.length_b   1.000
_cell.length_c   1.000
_cell.angle_alpha   90.00
_cell.angle_beta   90.00
_cell.angle_gamma   90.00
#
_symmetry.space_group_name_H-M   'P 1'
#
loop_
_entity.id
_entity.type
_entity.pdbx_description
1 polymer ?
#
loop_
_entity_poly.entity_id
_entity_poly.type
_entity_poly.pdbx_seq_one_letter_code
_entity_poly.pdbx_strand_id
1 'polypeptide(L)'
;MAGETVITIIGNLTADPEIRTTGSGASVASFTIASTPRSWNRSTNQFEDGQALFMRCSAWRDMAEHCANSLAKGMRVIAQGRLQQRSYQANDGSNRTVMELQVDEIGPSLRYATAQVQKMQSGGYQGGNGGGGGYQQPQQAQQQSQAPADDPWGAPAGEPDF
;
A
#
# COMPACT_ATOMS: atom_id res chain seq x y z
N MET A 1 -10.89 1.56 18.23
CA MET A 1 -10.40 1.65 19.61
C MET A 1 -9.47 2.85 19.71
N ALA A 2 -9.70 3.72 20.69
CA ALA A 2 -8.80 4.84 20.93
C ALA A 2 -7.63 4.38 21.80
N GLY A 3 -6.40 4.81 21.51
CA GLY A 3 -5.22 4.53 22.33
C GLY A 3 -4.23 3.53 21.75
N GLU A 4 -4.40 3.08 20.51
CA GLU A 4 -3.40 2.25 19.86
C GLU A 4 -2.18 3.08 19.43
N THR A 5 -0.98 2.51 19.61
CA THR A 5 0.25 3.18 19.19
C THR A 5 0.43 3.00 17.69
N VAL A 6 0.26 4.07 16.92
CA VAL A 6 0.47 4.10 15.48
C VAL A 6 1.89 4.52 15.19
N ILE A 7 2.59 3.77 14.35
CA ILE A 7 3.94 4.10 13.88
C ILE A 7 4.02 4.01 12.36
N THR A 8 4.98 4.74 11.81
CA THR A 8 5.37 4.63 10.40
C THR A 8 6.80 4.12 10.33
N ILE A 9 7.02 3.11 9.50
CA ILE A 9 8.35 2.55 9.25
C ILE A 9 8.69 2.62 7.76
N ILE A 10 9.93 2.95 7.46
CA ILE A 10 10.48 2.96 6.10
C ILE A 10 11.69 2.03 6.09
N GLY A 11 11.69 1.08 5.17
CA GLY A 11 12.78 0.14 5.06
C GLY A 11 12.59 -0.80 3.87
N ASN A 12 13.39 -1.85 3.83
CA ASN A 12 13.37 -2.83 2.76
C ASN A 12 12.82 -4.17 3.25
N LEU A 13 12.04 -4.85 2.40
CA LEU A 13 11.59 -6.20 2.70
C LEU A 13 12.78 -7.17 2.73
N THR A 14 12.84 -8.00 3.76
CA THR A 14 13.90 -9.02 3.90
C THR A 14 13.61 -10.29 3.12
N ALA A 15 12.34 -10.55 2.80
CA ALA A 15 11.85 -11.66 2.02
C ALA A 15 10.54 -11.27 1.32
N ASP A 16 10.07 -12.10 0.40
CA ASP A 16 8.76 -11.94 -0.19
C ASP A 16 7.67 -12.08 0.88
N PRO A 17 6.54 -11.34 0.77
CA PRO A 17 5.42 -11.53 1.67
C PRO A 17 4.86 -12.96 1.61
N GLU A 18 4.71 -13.59 2.76
CA GLU A 18 4.10 -14.91 2.88
C GLU A 18 2.60 -14.76 3.16
N ILE A 19 1.77 -15.26 2.26
CA ILE A 19 0.33 -15.24 2.44
C ILE A 19 -0.15 -16.58 3.04
N ARG A 20 -1.06 -16.49 4.00
CA ARG A 20 -1.71 -17.64 4.65
C ARG A 20 -3.18 -17.35 4.84
N THR A 21 -3.99 -18.41 4.85
CA THR A 21 -5.40 -18.31 5.20
C THR A 21 -5.57 -18.74 6.65
N THR A 22 -6.26 -17.93 7.44
CA THR A 22 -6.59 -18.25 8.83
C THR A 22 -7.72 -19.26 8.90
N GLY A 23 -7.91 -19.88 10.06
CA GLY A 23 -9.04 -20.81 10.29
C GLY A 23 -10.44 -20.19 10.09
N SER A 24 -10.53 -18.87 10.14
CA SER A 24 -11.76 -18.11 9.83
C SER A 24 -11.91 -17.76 8.36
N GLY A 25 -10.97 -18.16 7.49
CA GLY A 25 -10.99 -17.90 6.05
C GLY A 25 -10.44 -16.53 5.64
N ALA A 26 -9.86 -15.76 6.56
CA ALA A 26 -9.26 -14.48 6.24
C ALA A 26 -7.80 -14.65 5.74
N SER A 27 -7.44 -13.95 4.67
CA SER A 27 -6.07 -13.87 4.21
C SER A 27 -5.22 -13.00 5.14
N VAL A 28 -4.00 -13.44 5.45
CA VAL A 28 -3.00 -12.66 6.15
C VAL A 28 -1.65 -12.80 5.44
N ALA A 29 -1.01 -11.67 5.15
CA ALA A 29 0.35 -11.63 4.64
C ALA A 29 1.30 -11.24 5.77
N SER A 30 2.37 -12.01 5.91
CA SER A 30 3.43 -11.76 6.90
C SER A 30 4.72 -11.43 6.17
N PHE A 31 5.40 -10.38 6.62
CA PHE A 31 6.68 -9.95 6.07
C PHE A 31 7.48 -9.18 7.11
N THR A 32 8.76 -8.98 6.84
CA THR A 32 9.65 -8.21 7.73
C THR A 32 10.26 -7.05 6.97
N ILE A 33 10.20 -5.86 7.57
CA ILE A 33 10.83 -4.65 7.07
C ILE A 33 12.10 -4.39 7.86
N ALA A 34 13.22 -4.29 7.17
CA ALA A 34 14.50 -3.88 7.74
C ALA A 34 14.68 -2.37 7.52
N SER A 35 14.68 -1.62 8.62
CA SER A 35 14.95 -0.19 8.62
C SER A 35 16.35 0.05 9.16
N THR A 36 17.27 0.49 8.28
CA THR A 36 18.66 0.72 8.63
C THR A 36 18.94 2.22 8.64
N PRO A 37 19.21 2.82 9.80
CA PRO A 37 19.64 4.22 9.88
C PRO A 37 21.03 4.38 9.27
N ARG A 38 21.24 5.49 8.59
CA ARG A 38 22.57 5.86 8.10
C ARG A 38 23.04 7.13 8.79
N SER A 39 24.23 7.09 9.30
CA SER A 39 24.87 8.23 9.96
C SER A 39 26.15 8.62 9.23
N TRP A 40 26.44 9.92 9.23
CA TRP A 40 27.69 10.42 8.69
C TRP A 40 28.81 10.24 9.70
N ASN A 41 29.83 9.45 9.37
CA ASN A 41 31.02 9.33 10.18
C ASN A 41 32.03 10.40 9.76
N ARG A 42 32.32 11.34 10.66
CA ARG A 42 33.26 12.45 10.41
C ARG A 42 34.72 11.97 10.33
N SER A 43 35.03 10.84 10.97
CA SER A 43 36.40 10.29 10.98
C SER A 43 36.72 9.63 9.66
N THR A 44 35.80 8.89 9.07
CA THR A 44 36.01 8.19 7.79
C THR A 44 35.51 9.02 6.59
N ASN A 45 34.82 10.13 6.86
CA ASN A 45 34.20 10.99 5.84
C ASN A 45 33.25 10.21 4.91
N GLN A 46 32.49 9.26 5.46
CA GLN A 46 31.58 8.39 4.75
C GLN A 46 30.27 8.18 5.53
N PHE A 47 29.22 7.81 4.82
CA PHE A 47 27.99 7.33 5.45
C PHE A 47 28.17 5.88 5.87
N GLU A 48 27.92 5.60 7.13
CA GLU A 48 27.94 4.25 7.71
C GLU A 48 26.52 3.82 8.06
N ASP A 49 26.25 2.55 7.81
CA ASP A 49 24.99 1.95 8.21
C ASP A 49 25.01 1.62 9.70
N GLY A 50 23.99 2.06 10.41
CA GLY A 50 23.78 1.71 11.80
C GLY A 50 23.12 0.34 11.96
N GLN A 51 22.76 0.02 13.19
CA GLN A 51 22.07 -1.22 13.48
C GLN A 51 20.69 -1.24 12.84
N ALA A 52 20.37 -2.26 12.05
CA ALA A 52 19.10 -2.42 11.42
C ALA A 52 18.00 -2.79 12.44
N LEU A 53 16.87 -2.14 12.35
CA LEU A 53 15.65 -2.52 13.03
C LEU A 53 14.84 -3.46 12.12
N PHE A 54 14.56 -4.67 12.60
CA PHE A 54 13.72 -5.64 11.92
C PHE A 54 12.31 -5.60 12.52
N MET A 55 11.35 -5.12 11.76
CA MET A 55 9.95 -5.04 12.17
C MET A 55 9.13 -6.11 11.47
N ARG A 56 8.56 -7.03 12.22
CA ARG A 56 7.57 -7.97 11.70
C ARG A 56 6.27 -7.25 11.43
N CYS A 57 5.69 -7.49 10.27
CA CYS A 57 4.47 -6.85 9.82
C CYS A 57 3.45 -7.89 9.40
N SER A 58 2.19 -7.58 9.64
CA SER A 58 1.06 -8.36 9.13
C SER A 58 0.06 -7.45 8.44
N ALA A 59 -0.38 -7.85 7.26
CA ALA A 59 -1.48 -7.24 6.52
C ALA A 59 -2.62 -8.24 6.40
N TRP A 60 -3.86 -7.76 6.41
CA TRP A 60 -5.05 -8.61 6.49
C TRP A 60 -5.98 -8.41 5.30
N ARG A 61 -6.72 -9.47 4.94
CA ARG A 61 -7.77 -9.48 3.91
C ARG A 61 -7.24 -9.03 2.55
N ASP A 62 -7.91 -8.11 1.89
CA ASP A 62 -7.56 -7.62 0.54
C ASP A 62 -6.15 -7.03 0.50
N MET A 63 -5.75 -6.31 1.55
CA MET A 63 -4.40 -5.77 1.66
C MET A 63 -3.34 -6.87 1.71
N ALA A 64 -3.63 -8.03 2.31
CA ALA A 64 -2.71 -9.16 2.30
C ALA A 64 -2.44 -9.67 0.88
N GLU A 65 -3.48 -9.80 0.08
CA GLU A 65 -3.39 -10.22 -1.32
C GLU A 65 -2.69 -9.17 -2.18
N HIS A 66 -2.99 -7.89 -1.96
CA HIS A 66 -2.32 -6.79 -2.66
C HIS A 66 -0.82 -6.75 -2.33
N CYS A 67 -0.44 -6.97 -1.06
CA CYS A 67 0.96 -7.06 -0.65
C CYS A 67 1.67 -8.22 -1.34
N ALA A 68 1.06 -9.42 -1.35
CA ALA A 68 1.65 -10.60 -1.96
C ALA A 68 1.85 -10.44 -3.48
N ASN A 69 0.93 -9.74 -4.14
CA ASN A 69 0.99 -9.50 -5.59
C ASN A 69 1.89 -8.33 -6.00
N SER A 70 2.17 -7.40 -5.10
CA SER A 70 2.83 -6.13 -5.43
C SER A 70 4.22 -6.00 -4.85
N LEU A 71 4.51 -6.65 -3.72
CA LEU A 71 5.75 -6.48 -2.97
C LEU A 71 6.65 -7.70 -3.11
N ALA A 72 7.95 -7.46 -3.17
CA ALA A 72 8.96 -8.50 -3.26
C ALA A 72 10.16 -8.19 -2.35
N LYS A 73 10.94 -9.21 -2.05
CA LYS A 73 12.22 -9.10 -1.33
C LYS A 73 13.07 -7.97 -1.90
N GLY A 74 13.62 -7.16 -1.02
CA GLY A 74 14.50 -6.04 -1.35
C GLY A 74 13.78 -4.75 -1.72
N MET A 75 12.48 -4.76 -1.95
CA MET A 75 11.72 -3.53 -2.20
C MET A 75 11.73 -2.61 -0.99
N ARG A 76 11.97 -1.33 -1.24
CA ARG A 76 11.83 -0.27 -0.24
C ARG A 76 10.36 0.12 -0.14
N VAL A 77 9.84 0.09 1.08
CA VAL A 77 8.43 0.37 1.36
C VAL A 77 8.28 1.40 2.48
N ILE A 78 7.13 2.05 2.50
CA ILE A 78 6.64 2.88 3.60
C ILE A 78 5.41 2.18 4.14
N ALA A 79 5.41 1.84 5.41
CA ALA A 79 4.28 1.20 6.07
C ALA A 79 3.88 1.97 7.31
N GLN A 80 2.58 2.15 7.48
CA GLN A 80 1.98 2.70 8.69
C GLN A 80 1.02 1.68 9.28
N GLY A 81 0.97 1.59 10.59
CA GLY A 81 0.10 0.65 11.24
C GLY A 81 0.16 0.76 12.77
N ARG A 82 -0.53 -0.15 13.40
CA ARG A 82 -0.65 -0.24 14.85
C ARG A 82 0.39 -1.20 15.40
N LEU A 83 1.22 -0.70 16.32
CA LEU A 83 2.22 -1.52 17.00
C LEU A 83 1.53 -2.38 18.06
N GLN A 84 1.72 -3.68 17.95
CA GLN A 84 1.17 -4.66 18.89
C GLN A 84 2.29 -5.47 19.52
N GLN A 85 2.14 -5.75 20.79
CA GLN A 85 3.02 -6.65 21.53
C GLN A 85 2.31 -7.97 21.73
N ARG A 86 2.95 -9.06 21.31
CA ARG A 86 2.46 -10.42 21.56
C ARG A 86 3.46 -11.17 22.43
N SER A 87 2.95 -11.77 23.49
CA SER A 87 3.74 -12.67 24.32
C SER A 87 3.31 -14.11 24.06
N TYR A 88 4.26 -14.99 23.85
CA TYR A 88 4.02 -16.42 23.68
C TYR A 88 5.06 -17.22 24.44
N GLN A 89 4.67 -18.42 24.82
CA GLN A 89 5.59 -19.36 25.44
C GLN A 89 6.30 -20.16 24.36
N ALA A 90 7.62 -20.08 24.32
CA ALA A 90 8.43 -20.86 23.41
C ALA A 90 8.49 -22.33 23.82
N ASN A 91 8.91 -23.21 22.92
CA ASN A 91 8.99 -24.65 23.16
C ASN A 91 9.95 -25.03 24.30
N ASP A 92 10.85 -24.13 24.69
CA ASP A 92 11.77 -24.27 25.83
C ASP A 92 11.14 -23.83 27.18
N GLY A 93 9.86 -23.44 27.18
CA GLY A 93 9.15 -22.96 28.36
C GLY A 93 9.38 -21.49 28.70
N SER A 94 10.24 -20.77 27.95
CA SER A 94 10.48 -19.35 28.17
C SER A 94 9.36 -18.48 27.57
N ASN A 95 9.01 -17.41 28.28
CA ASN A 95 8.10 -16.39 27.74
C ASN A 95 8.87 -15.47 26.80
N ARG A 96 8.42 -15.38 25.56
CA ARG A 96 8.99 -14.46 24.57
C ARG A 96 7.99 -13.40 24.18
N THR A 97 8.49 -12.19 24.06
CA THR A 97 7.70 -11.04 23.62
C THR A 97 8.20 -10.60 22.25
N VAL A 98 7.29 -10.48 21.30
CA VAL A 98 7.56 -9.95 19.97
C VAL A 98 6.71 -8.72 19.72
N MET A 99 7.33 -7.73 19.08
CA MET A 99 6.63 -6.55 18.55
C MET A 99 6.26 -6.82 17.11
N GLU A 100 5.02 -6.53 16.77
CA GLU A 100 4.48 -6.72 15.43
C GLU A 100 3.70 -5.48 15.01
N LEU A 101 3.88 -5.07 13.76
CA LEU A 101 3.14 -3.97 13.16
C LEU A 101 1.94 -4.54 12.40
N GLN A 102 0.75 -4.28 12.89
CA GLN A 102 -0.46 -4.53 12.11
C GLN A 102 -0.64 -3.38 11.13
N VAL A 103 -0.42 -3.67 9.85
CA VAL A 103 -0.35 -2.66 8.80
C VAL A 103 -1.75 -2.15 8.46
N ASP A 104 -1.91 -0.84 8.47
CA ASP A 104 -3.11 -0.15 7.99
C ASP A 104 -2.90 0.45 6.60
N GLU A 105 -1.67 0.91 6.28
CA GLU A 105 -1.29 1.45 4.98
C GLU A 105 0.13 1.00 4.61
N ILE A 106 0.33 0.61 3.36
CA ILE A 106 1.65 0.23 2.84
C ILE A 106 1.74 0.52 1.34
N GLY A 107 2.93 0.91 0.92
CA GLY A 107 3.23 1.08 -0.50
C GLY A 107 4.72 1.11 -0.76
N PRO A 108 5.13 0.92 -2.03
CA PRO A 108 6.52 1.07 -2.42
C PRO A 108 6.97 2.52 -2.27
N SER A 109 8.21 2.71 -1.81
CA SER A 109 8.84 4.02 -1.76
C SER A 109 9.36 4.40 -3.14
N LEU A 110 8.99 5.57 -3.63
CA LEU A 110 9.45 6.09 -4.92
C LEU A 110 10.78 6.82 -4.85
N ARG A 111 11.45 6.82 -3.69
CA ARG A 111 12.72 7.53 -3.53
C ARG A 111 13.79 7.06 -4.51
N TYR A 112 13.84 5.77 -4.83
CA TYR A 112 14.84 5.15 -5.70
C TYR A 112 14.23 4.24 -6.76
N ALA A 113 12.92 4.27 -6.93
CA ALA A 113 12.19 3.40 -7.85
C ALA A 113 10.94 4.10 -8.40
N THR A 114 10.42 3.56 -9.47
CA THR A 114 9.11 3.92 -10.02
C THR A 114 8.11 2.80 -9.75
N ALA A 115 6.84 3.12 -9.68
CA ALA A 115 5.77 2.13 -9.54
C ALA A 115 4.62 2.46 -10.49
N GLN A 116 3.97 1.42 -10.99
CA GLN A 116 2.71 1.52 -11.72
C GLN A 116 1.60 1.03 -10.80
N VAL A 117 0.52 1.79 -10.71
CA VAL A 117 -0.61 1.48 -9.85
C VAL A 117 -1.78 1.04 -10.70
N GLN A 118 -2.28 -0.16 -10.41
CA GLN A 118 -3.50 -0.68 -10.99
C GLN A 118 -4.60 -0.60 -9.93
N LYS A 119 -5.61 0.25 -10.19
CA LYS A 119 -6.73 0.39 -9.28
C LYS A 119 -7.59 -0.87 -9.32
N MET A 120 -7.78 -1.50 -8.18
CA MET A 120 -8.75 -2.58 -8.04
C MET A 120 -10.15 -1.99 -7.98
N GLN A 121 -11.07 -2.51 -8.80
CA GLN A 121 -12.47 -2.15 -8.68
C GLN A 121 -13.01 -2.79 -7.42
N SER A 122 -13.44 -1.97 -6.47
CA SER A 122 -14.29 -2.46 -5.40
C SER A 122 -15.56 -2.99 -6.06
N GLY A 123 -15.87 -4.28 -5.86
CA GLY A 123 -17.08 -4.88 -6.37
C GLY A 123 -18.29 -4.08 -5.92
N GLY A 124 -18.79 -3.24 -6.81
CA GLY A 124 -20.04 -2.54 -6.58
C GLY A 124 -21.12 -3.61 -6.39
N TYR A 125 -21.91 -3.47 -5.35
CA TYR A 125 -23.18 -4.15 -5.20
C TYR A 125 -24.01 -3.84 -6.43
N GLN A 126 -24.00 -4.72 -7.40
CA GLN A 126 -24.92 -4.68 -8.51
C GLN A 126 -26.22 -5.28 -8.00
N GLY A 127 -27.02 -4.42 -7.40
CA GLY A 127 -28.41 -4.72 -7.08
C GLY A 127 -29.13 -5.07 -8.36
N GLY A 128 -29.42 -6.35 -8.52
CA GLY A 128 -30.27 -6.82 -9.59
C GLY A 128 -31.66 -6.18 -9.45
N ASN A 129 -32.05 -5.45 -10.46
CA ASN A 129 -33.48 -5.20 -10.72
C ASN A 129 -33.75 -5.64 -12.14
N GLY A 130 -34.33 -6.83 -12.25
CA GLY A 130 -34.94 -7.30 -13.47
C GLY A 130 -36.27 -6.60 -13.69
N GLY A 131 -36.55 -6.20 -14.91
CA GLY A 131 -37.82 -5.69 -15.33
C GLY A 131 -37.78 -5.33 -16.80
N GLY A 132 -38.39 -6.17 -17.61
CA GLY A 132 -38.41 -6.14 -19.04
C GLY A 132 -39.22 -4.97 -19.67
N GLY A 133 -39.05 -4.85 -20.96
CA GLY A 133 -39.93 -4.04 -21.81
C GLY A 133 -39.14 -3.41 -22.96
N GLY A 134 -39.21 -4.06 -24.13
CA GLY A 134 -38.68 -3.52 -25.35
C GLY A 134 -39.47 -2.28 -25.82
N TYR A 135 -38.85 -1.53 -26.71
CA TYR A 135 -39.39 -1.01 -27.95
C TYR A 135 -38.36 -0.10 -28.64
N GLN A 136 -37.97 -0.55 -29.85
CA GLN A 136 -37.73 0.17 -31.09
C GLN A 136 -37.05 1.56 -31.08
N GLN A 137 -35.93 1.57 -31.85
CA GLN A 137 -35.44 2.71 -32.60
C GLN A 137 -36.53 3.32 -33.51
N PRO A 138 -36.45 4.63 -33.90
CA PRO A 138 -35.50 5.02 -34.92
C PRO A 138 -34.98 6.48 -34.89
N GLN A 139 -33.82 6.60 -35.58
CA GLN A 139 -33.36 7.67 -36.45
C GLN A 139 -33.16 9.12 -35.98
N GLN A 140 -31.91 9.51 -36.18
CA GLN A 140 -31.38 10.75 -36.78
C GLN A 140 -31.86 12.10 -36.27
N ALA A 141 -30.90 12.87 -35.78
CA ALA A 141 -30.52 14.16 -36.37
C ALA A 141 -29.28 14.75 -35.71
N GLN A 142 -28.29 14.92 -36.50
CA GLN A 142 -27.30 16.00 -36.65
C GLN A 142 -27.15 17.06 -35.55
N GLN A 143 -25.86 17.23 -35.24
CA GLN A 143 -25.13 18.48 -35.00
C GLN A 143 -25.57 19.38 -33.85
N GLN A 144 -24.70 19.49 -32.88
CA GLN A 144 -23.88 20.71 -32.76
C GLN A 144 -22.84 20.53 -31.60
N SER A 145 -21.61 20.77 -31.98
CA SER A 145 -20.51 21.00 -31.10
C SER A 145 -20.79 22.15 -30.12
N GLN A 146 -20.74 21.85 -28.83
CA GLN A 146 -20.39 22.85 -27.83
C GLN A 146 -19.42 22.23 -26.87
N ALA A 147 -18.20 22.76 -26.90
CA ALA A 147 -17.20 22.51 -25.93
C ALA A 147 -17.67 22.98 -24.54
N PRO A 148 -17.56 22.17 -23.50
CA PRO A 148 -17.67 22.72 -22.15
C PRO A 148 -16.41 23.51 -21.86
N ALA A 149 -16.63 24.81 -21.69
CA ALA A 149 -15.68 25.68 -21.07
C ALA A 149 -15.54 25.30 -19.59
N ASP A 150 -14.34 25.57 -19.08
CA ASP A 150 -13.91 25.58 -17.70
C ASP A 150 -13.23 24.30 -17.22
N ASP A 151 -12.00 24.18 -17.70
CA ASP A 151 -10.94 23.51 -16.98
C ASP A 151 -10.18 24.58 -16.15
N PRO A 152 -10.35 24.64 -14.84
CA PRO A 152 -9.70 25.68 -14.00
C PRO A 152 -8.17 25.52 -13.93
N TRP A 153 -7.61 24.51 -14.56
CA TRP A 153 -6.17 24.23 -14.58
C TRP A 153 -5.54 24.32 -15.97
N GLY A 154 -6.31 24.75 -16.98
CA GLY A 154 -5.81 25.02 -18.31
C GLY A 154 -4.98 26.31 -18.34
N ALA A 155 -3.68 26.18 -18.49
CA ALA A 155 -2.79 27.31 -18.66
C ALA A 155 -3.12 28.08 -19.95
N PRO A 156 -3.19 29.42 -19.93
CA PRO A 156 -3.33 30.19 -21.15
C PRO A 156 -2.03 30.14 -21.96
N ALA A 157 -2.15 29.71 -23.19
CA ALA A 157 -1.09 29.88 -24.14
C ALA A 157 -0.94 31.37 -24.46
N GLY A 158 0.13 31.94 -23.96
CA GLY A 158 0.61 33.26 -24.34
C GLY A 158 2.02 33.11 -24.89
N GLU A 159 2.15 33.09 -26.18
CA GLU A 159 3.43 33.33 -26.82
C GLU A 159 3.88 34.77 -26.55
N PRO A 160 5.13 34.98 -26.23
CA PRO A 160 5.76 36.27 -26.48
C PRO A 160 6.60 36.17 -27.77
N ASP A 161 6.19 36.93 -28.74
CA ASP A 161 7.03 37.34 -29.83
C ASP A 161 8.29 38.04 -29.32
N PHE A 162 9.42 37.50 -29.76
CA PHE A 162 10.64 38.23 -29.98
C PHE A 162 11.35 37.69 -31.21
#